data_43c59581fbae006c1212cfb79e257274
#
_entry.id   43c59581fbae006c1212cfb79e257274
#
_cell.length_a   1.000
_cell.length_b   1.000
_cell.length_c   1.000
_cell.angle_alpha   90.00
_cell.angle_beta   90.00
_cell.angle_gamma   90.00
#
_symmetry.space_group_name_H-M   'P 1'
#
loop_
_entity.id
_entity.type
_entity.pdbx_description
1 polymer ?
#
loop_
_entity_poly.entity_id
_entity_poly.type
_entity_poly.pdbx_seq_one_letter_code
_entity_poly.pdbx_strand_id
1 'polypeptide(L)'
;NIAYYGRLLGLQDKALNTRIDELARLLDLEEVIERRAKGFSQGERTKVALARALVHKPKNLLLDEPTNGLDVMATRALRELILRLRDEGICILFSSHIMQEVAALCDEIVIIGSGQVVASGTPEALREQTGEQGLEDAFVKAIGSEEGLL
;
A
#
# COMPACT_ATOMS: atom_id res chain seq x y z
N ASN A 1 -2.02 -15.97 13.67
CA ASN A 1 -2.46 -15.33 12.43
C ASN A 1 -1.33 -15.31 11.39
N ILE A 2 -0.27 -14.53 11.56
CA ILE A 2 0.88 -14.46 10.61
C ILE A 2 1.50 -15.87 10.40
N ALA A 3 1.75 -16.60 11.49
CA ALA A 3 2.29 -17.96 11.42
C ALA A 3 1.44 -18.94 10.59
N TYR A 4 0.12 -18.82 10.64
CA TYR A 4 -0.78 -19.64 9.84
C TYR A 4 -0.54 -19.43 8.33
N TYR A 5 -0.47 -18.18 7.89
CA TYR A 5 -0.20 -17.85 6.49
C TYR A 5 1.21 -18.24 6.06
N GLY A 6 2.20 -18.05 6.94
CA GLY A 6 3.56 -18.48 6.66
C GLY A 6 3.65 -20.01 6.43
N ARG A 7 2.96 -20.80 7.24
CA ARG A 7 2.89 -22.26 7.03
C ARG A 7 2.17 -22.65 5.75
N LEU A 8 1.04 -21.99 5.42
CA LEU A 8 0.35 -22.22 4.14
C LEU A 8 1.26 -21.96 2.92
N LEU A 9 2.20 -21.01 3.06
CA LEU A 9 3.16 -20.64 2.02
C LEU A 9 4.48 -21.44 2.11
N GLY A 10 4.50 -22.52 2.91
CA GLY A 10 5.61 -23.47 2.97
C GLY A 10 6.75 -23.11 3.92
N LEU A 11 6.62 -22.02 4.70
CA LEU A 11 7.63 -21.68 5.72
C LEU A 11 7.51 -22.60 6.93
N GLN A 12 8.65 -23.11 7.42
CA GLN A 12 8.71 -24.04 8.54
C GLN A 12 9.39 -23.43 9.76
N ASP A 13 8.81 -23.75 10.90
CA ASP A 13 9.24 -23.53 12.29
C ASP A 13 10.30 -22.44 12.53
N LYS A 14 11.59 -22.76 12.52
CA LYS A 14 12.64 -21.82 12.88
C LYS A 14 12.72 -20.62 11.91
N ALA A 15 12.62 -20.86 10.61
CA ALA A 15 12.65 -19.79 9.60
C ALA A 15 11.39 -18.91 9.71
N LEU A 16 10.25 -19.52 9.97
CA LEU A 16 8.99 -18.81 10.17
C LEU A 16 9.02 -17.91 11.41
N ASN A 17 9.50 -18.43 12.54
CA ASN A 17 9.56 -17.65 13.79
C ASN A 17 10.51 -16.45 13.62
N THR A 18 11.71 -16.68 13.06
CA THR A 18 12.65 -15.59 12.75
C THR A 18 11.99 -14.53 11.87
N ARG A 19 11.24 -14.96 10.83
CA ARG A 19 10.56 -14.02 9.94
C ARG A 19 9.43 -13.25 10.62
N ILE A 20 8.70 -13.87 11.53
CA ILE A 20 7.68 -13.20 12.33
C ILE A 20 8.30 -12.13 13.22
N ASP A 21 9.42 -12.42 13.88
CA ASP A 21 10.13 -11.46 14.73
C ASP A 21 10.66 -10.26 13.90
N GLU A 22 11.20 -10.52 12.69
CA GLU A 22 11.62 -9.46 11.76
C GLU A 22 10.43 -8.55 11.39
N LEU A 23 9.29 -9.14 11.03
CA LEU A 23 8.09 -8.40 10.65
C LEU A 23 7.45 -7.67 11.83
N ALA A 24 7.50 -8.24 13.03
CA ALA A 24 7.02 -7.57 14.23
C ALA A 24 7.78 -6.26 14.48
N ARG A 25 9.11 -6.28 14.36
CA ARG A 25 9.94 -5.07 14.48
C ARG A 25 9.72 -4.08 13.33
N LEU A 26 9.67 -4.59 12.08
CA LEU A 26 9.47 -3.75 10.90
C LEU A 26 8.15 -2.97 10.94
N LEU A 27 7.11 -3.56 11.52
CA LEU A 27 5.74 -3.06 11.53
C LEU A 27 5.32 -2.50 12.90
N ASP A 28 6.21 -2.41 13.87
CA ASP A 28 5.90 -2.03 15.27
C ASP A 28 4.71 -2.84 15.82
N LEU A 29 4.81 -4.14 15.75
CA LEU A 29 3.79 -5.10 16.23
C LEU A 29 4.23 -5.85 17.50
N GLU A 30 5.41 -5.56 18.06
CA GLU A 30 6.02 -6.32 19.15
C GLU A 30 5.10 -6.41 20.38
N GLU A 31 4.41 -5.33 20.72
CA GLU A 31 3.46 -5.30 21.84
C GLU A 31 2.09 -5.93 21.51
N VAL A 32 1.83 -6.18 20.24
CA VAL A 32 0.50 -6.56 19.74
C VAL A 32 0.45 -8.03 19.32
N ILE A 33 1.61 -8.60 18.97
CA ILE A 33 1.70 -9.92 18.32
C ILE A 33 1.13 -11.06 19.16
N GLU A 34 1.20 -10.95 20.49
CA GLU A 34 0.66 -11.92 21.46
C GLU A 34 -0.82 -11.65 21.80
N ARG A 35 -1.38 -10.51 21.40
CA ARG A 35 -2.75 -10.14 21.72
C ARG A 35 -3.75 -10.81 20.76
N ARG A 36 -4.98 -10.98 21.26
CA ARG A 36 -6.09 -11.46 20.42
C ARG A 36 -6.54 -10.38 19.45
N ALA A 37 -6.66 -10.73 18.17
CA ALA A 37 -7.03 -9.83 17.07
C ALA A 37 -8.38 -9.08 17.27
N LYS A 38 -9.28 -9.59 18.12
CA LYS A 38 -10.58 -8.98 18.41
C LYS A 38 -10.45 -7.55 18.96
N GLY A 39 -9.33 -7.23 19.65
CA GLY A 39 -9.08 -5.92 20.26
C GLY A 39 -8.17 -5.01 19.44
N PHE A 40 -7.86 -5.35 18.19
CA PHE A 40 -6.96 -4.55 17.36
C PHE A 40 -7.62 -3.29 16.85
N SER A 41 -6.89 -2.17 16.89
CA SER A 41 -7.23 -0.94 16.16
C SER A 41 -7.19 -1.19 14.65
N GLN A 42 -7.72 -0.28 13.86
CA GLN A 42 -7.65 -0.38 12.40
C GLN A 42 -6.20 -0.38 11.91
N GLY A 43 -5.33 0.47 12.46
CA GLY A 43 -3.91 0.49 12.14
C GLY A 43 -3.20 -0.83 12.47
N GLU A 44 -3.46 -1.42 13.65
CA GLU A 44 -2.91 -2.73 14.01
C GLU A 44 -3.40 -3.84 13.07
N ARG A 45 -4.66 -3.81 12.64
CA ARG A 45 -5.20 -4.77 11.66
C ARG A 45 -4.51 -4.65 10.32
N THR A 46 -4.30 -3.43 9.81
CA THR A 46 -3.58 -3.16 8.58
C THR A 46 -2.13 -3.65 8.66
N LYS A 47 -1.42 -3.35 9.75
CA LYS A 47 -0.06 -3.84 10.00
C LYS A 47 0.01 -5.38 10.00
N VAL A 48 -0.94 -6.06 10.65
CA VAL A 48 -1.02 -7.54 10.65
C VAL A 48 -1.35 -8.08 9.26
N ALA A 49 -2.21 -7.42 8.48
CA ALA A 49 -2.48 -7.81 7.10
C ALA A 49 -1.22 -7.69 6.22
N LEU A 50 -0.46 -6.61 6.37
CA LEU A 50 0.83 -6.43 5.71
C LEU A 50 1.85 -7.50 6.13
N ALA A 51 1.96 -7.81 7.43
CA ALA A 51 2.83 -8.87 7.91
C ALA A 51 2.51 -10.23 7.26
N ARG A 52 1.22 -10.54 7.08
CA ARG A 52 0.77 -11.75 6.38
C ARG A 52 1.18 -11.75 4.91
N ALA A 53 1.04 -10.60 4.23
CA ALA A 53 1.42 -10.46 2.84
C ALA A 53 2.95 -10.53 2.64
N LEU A 54 3.73 -10.09 3.62
CA LEU A 54 5.19 -10.01 3.56
C LEU A 54 5.92 -11.25 4.11
N VAL A 55 5.21 -12.17 4.79
CA VAL A 55 5.84 -13.28 5.52
C VAL A 55 6.71 -14.18 4.63
N HIS A 56 6.31 -14.40 3.39
CA HIS A 56 7.01 -15.26 2.42
C HIS A 56 8.02 -14.50 1.54
N LYS A 57 8.37 -13.26 1.88
CA LYS A 57 9.30 -12.40 1.12
C LYS A 57 8.92 -12.26 -0.37
N PRO A 58 7.71 -11.74 -0.67
CA PRO A 58 7.27 -11.58 -2.04
C PRO A 58 8.14 -10.56 -2.79
N LYS A 59 8.25 -10.73 -4.12
CA LYS A 59 8.85 -9.72 -5.00
C LYS A 59 7.83 -8.64 -5.40
N ASN A 60 6.55 -8.97 -5.37
CA ASN A 60 5.46 -8.09 -5.75
C ASN A 60 4.44 -8.02 -4.60
N LEU A 61 4.00 -6.83 -4.27
CA LEU A 61 3.01 -6.56 -3.22
C LEU A 61 1.84 -5.79 -3.84
N LEU A 62 0.62 -6.30 -3.66
CA LEU A 62 -0.62 -5.65 -4.10
C LEU A 62 -1.38 -5.17 -2.87
N LEU A 63 -1.72 -3.89 -2.85
CA LEU A 63 -2.41 -3.23 -1.75
C LEU A 63 -3.65 -2.50 -2.30
N ASP A 64 -4.80 -2.84 -1.78
CA ASP A 64 -6.06 -2.18 -2.15
C ASP A 64 -6.43 -1.17 -1.07
N GLU A 65 -6.46 0.13 -1.43
CA GLU A 65 -6.76 1.26 -0.54
C GLU A 65 -6.07 1.16 0.85
N PRO A 66 -4.74 0.97 0.92
CA PRO A 66 -4.07 0.56 2.16
C PRO A 66 -4.13 1.58 3.30
N THR A 67 -4.42 2.84 2.99
CA THR A 67 -4.53 3.94 3.97
C THR A 67 -5.96 4.20 4.42
N ASN A 68 -6.93 3.54 3.81
CA ASN A 68 -8.34 3.77 4.10
C ASN A 68 -8.68 3.46 5.57
N GLY A 69 -9.31 4.43 6.24
CA GLY A 69 -9.71 4.32 7.65
C GLY A 69 -8.54 4.40 8.66
N LEU A 70 -7.34 4.78 8.22
CA LEU A 70 -6.22 5.06 9.11
C LEU A 70 -6.25 6.52 9.57
N ASP A 71 -5.78 6.75 10.79
CA ASP A 71 -5.47 8.10 11.28
C ASP A 71 -4.21 8.65 10.61
N VAL A 72 -3.94 9.94 10.83
CA VAL A 72 -2.80 10.65 10.21
C VAL A 72 -1.46 9.99 10.54
N MET A 73 -1.26 9.53 11.80
CA MET A 73 0.00 8.93 12.22
C MET A 73 0.20 7.55 11.61
N ALA A 74 -0.86 6.72 11.58
CA ALA A 74 -0.83 5.40 10.95
C ALA A 74 -0.63 5.50 9.43
N THR A 75 -1.28 6.46 8.78
CA THR A 75 -1.07 6.76 7.34
C THR A 75 0.39 7.14 7.06
N ARG A 76 0.99 8.01 7.87
CA ARG A 76 2.38 8.39 7.72
C ARG A 76 3.33 7.20 7.90
N ALA A 77 3.13 6.41 8.93
CA ALA A 77 3.94 5.21 9.18
C ALA A 77 3.83 4.20 8.03
N LEU A 78 2.63 4.04 7.45
CA LEU A 78 2.42 3.17 6.29
C LEU A 78 3.14 3.68 5.04
N ARG A 79 3.12 5.00 4.77
CA ARG A 79 3.88 5.59 3.66
C ARG A 79 5.39 5.35 3.80
N GLU A 80 5.93 5.59 4.97
CA GLU A 80 7.36 5.35 5.27
C GLU A 80 7.71 3.86 5.06
N LEU A 81 6.81 2.95 5.45
CA LEU A 81 6.98 1.52 5.21
C LEU A 81 6.97 1.17 3.72
N ILE A 82 6.01 1.69 2.94
CA ILE A 82 5.93 1.46 1.49
C ILE A 82 7.23 1.91 0.80
N LEU A 83 7.73 3.10 1.12
CA LEU A 83 8.98 3.60 0.58
C LEU A 83 10.17 2.71 0.94
N ARG A 84 10.26 2.23 2.18
CA ARG A 84 11.30 1.31 2.63
C ARG A 84 11.24 -0.03 1.88
N LEU A 85 10.06 -0.61 1.72
CA LEU A 85 9.88 -1.87 0.98
C LEU A 85 10.24 -1.72 -0.51
N ARG A 86 9.92 -0.58 -1.12
CA ARG A 86 10.35 -0.23 -2.47
C ARG A 86 11.87 -0.18 -2.56
N ASP A 87 12.53 0.50 -1.62
CA ASP A 87 13.99 0.62 -1.59
C ASP A 87 14.70 -0.73 -1.35
N GLU A 88 14.00 -1.68 -0.72
CA GLU A 88 14.42 -3.09 -0.61
C GLU A 88 14.19 -3.90 -1.90
N GLY A 89 13.65 -3.29 -2.96
CA GLY A 89 13.44 -3.89 -4.27
C GLY A 89 12.12 -4.65 -4.45
N ILE A 90 11.14 -4.41 -3.58
CA ILE A 90 9.79 -4.96 -3.75
C ILE A 90 9.01 -4.07 -4.73
N CYS A 91 8.47 -4.65 -5.78
CA CYS A 91 7.53 -3.96 -6.67
C CYS A 91 6.17 -3.86 -5.97
N ILE A 92 5.66 -2.63 -5.79
CA ILE A 92 4.43 -2.37 -5.07
C ILE A 92 3.40 -1.77 -6.01
N LEU A 93 2.26 -2.45 -6.17
CA LEU A 93 1.07 -1.92 -6.82
C LEU A 93 0.04 -1.62 -5.75
N PHE A 94 -0.43 -0.39 -5.66
CA PHE A 94 -1.52 -0.05 -4.76
C PHE A 94 -2.59 0.80 -5.45
N SER A 95 -3.84 0.63 -5.02
CA SER A 95 -4.93 1.52 -5.37
C SER A 95 -5.05 2.64 -4.36
N SER A 96 -5.40 3.84 -4.80
CA SER A 96 -5.77 4.96 -3.94
C SER A 96 -6.57 5.99 -4.73
N HIS A 97 -7.49 6.66 -4.05
CA HIS A 97 -8.17 7.84 -4.56
C HIS A 97 -7.61 9.14 -3.96
N ILE A 98 -6.58 9.05 -3.13
CA ILE A 98 -5.94 10.17 -2.44
C ILE A 98 -4.73 10.63 -3.26
N MET A 99 -4.90 11.67 -4.08
CA MET A 99 -3.86 12.14 -5.01
C MET A 99 -2.55 12.56 -4.32
N GLN A 100 -2.62 13.04 -3.08
CA GLN A 100 -1.43 13.36 -2.30
C GLN A 100 -0.57 12.13 -1.98
N GLU A 101 -1.19 10.97 -1.78
CA GLU A 101 -0.48 9.71 -1.56
C GLU A 101 0.14 9.20 -2.85
N VAL A 102 -0.65 9.23 -3.93
CA VAL A 102 -0.20 8.85 -5.26
C VAL A 102 1.01 9.68 -5.67
N ALA A 103 0.94 11.02 -5.51
CA ALA A 103 2.06 11.91 -5.83
C ALA A 103 3.33 11.65 -5.00
N ALA A 104 3.17 11.20 -3.75
CA ALA A 104 4.29 11.01 -2.83
C ALA A 104 4.95 9.62 -2.94
N LEU A 105 4.23 8.62 -3.44
CA LEU A 105 4.65 7.23 -3.36
C LEU A 105 4.88 6.57 -4.72
N CYS A 106 4.19 7.04 -5.79
CA CYS A 106 4.23 6.36 -7.08
C CYS A 106 5.35 6.87 -7.97
N ASP A 107 6.11 5.94 -8.53
CA ASP A 107 7.01 6.20 -9.65
C ASP A 107 6.22 6.21 -10.98
N GLU A 108 5.17 5.38 -11.08
CA GLU A 108 4.27 5.22 -12.22
C GLU A 108 2.82 5.21 -11.75
N ILE A 109 1.93 5.83 -12.51
CA ILE A 109 0.50 5.94 -12.24
C ILE A 109 -0.29 5.41 -13.43
N VAL A 110 -1.34 4.64 -13.14
CA VAL A 110 -2.34 4.23 -14.13
C VAL A 110 -3.70 4.77 -13.69
N ILE A 111 -4.29 5.63 -14.49
CA ILE A 111 -5.62 6.19 -14.24
C ILE A 111 -6.66 5.31 -14.93
N ILE A 112 -7.63 4.84 -14.17
CA ILE A 112 -8.74 4.01 -14.65
C ILE A 112 -10.03 4.83 -14.57
N GLY A 113 -10.71 4.99 -15.70
CA GLY A 113 -12.01 5.63 -15.81
C GLY A 113 -12.98 4.73 -16.60
N SER A 114 -14.20 4.55 -16.11
CA SER A 114 -15.24 3.71 -16.75
C SER A 114 -14.75 2.30 -17.13
N GLY A 115 -13.89 1.70 -16.30
CA GLY A 115 -13.33 0.36 -16.53
C GLY A 115 -12.22 0.28 -17.59
N GLN A 116 -11.71 1.42 -18.06
CA GLN A 116 -10.63 1.50 -19.04
C GLN A 116 -9.45 2.31 -18.50
N VAL A 117 -8.25 2.02 -18.99
CA VAL A 117 -7.08 2.87 -18.75
C VAL A 117 -7.23 4.13 -19.61
N VAL A 118 -7.37 5.28 -18.94
CA VAL A 118 -7.53 6.59 -19.62
C VAL A 118 -6.23 7.37 -19.70
N ALA A 119 -5.28 7.15 -18.80
CA ALA A 119 -3.94 7.71 -18.85
C ALA A 119 -2.96 6.85 -18.04
N SER A 120 -1.66 6.91 -18.37
CA SER A 120 -0.60 6.29 -17.60
C SER A 120 0.71 7.05 -17.78
N GLY A 121 1.58 6.99 -16.76
CA GLY A 121 2.90 7.61 -16.78
C GLY A 121 3.37 8.05 -15.40
N THR A 122 4.51 8.72 -15.34
CA THR A 122 4.98 9.33 -14.09
C THR A 122 4.08 10.50 -13.69
N PRO A 123 4.10 10.93 -12.42
CA PRO A 123 3.37 12.13 -11.99
C PRO A 123 3.66 13.37 -12.86
N GLU A 124 4.91 13.54 -13.30
CA GLU A 124 5.34 14.63 -14.18
C GLU A 124 4.74 14.49 -15.58
N ALA A 125 4.82 13.30 -16.16
CA ALA A 125 4.28 13.03 -17.51
C ALA A 125 2.76 13.26 -17.57
N LEU A 126 2.03 12.89 -16.52
CA LEU A 126 0.59 13.13 -16.45
C LEU A 126 0.24 14.62 -16.34
N ARG A 127 1.01 15.40 -15.59
CA ARG A 127 0.86 16.86 -15.55
C ARG A 127 1.15 17.51 -16.91
N GLU A 128 2.20 17.08 -17.59
CA GLU A 128 2.54 17.58 -18.93
C GLU A 128 1.45 17.21 -19.97
N GLN A 129 0.98 15.97 -19.98
CA GLN A 129 -0.07 15.51 -20.91
C GLN A 129 -1.38 16.28 -20.74
N THR A 130 -1.72 16.64 -19.52
CA THR A 130 -2.96 17.35 -19.23
C THR A 130 -2.79 18.87 -19.24
N GLY A 131 -1.57 19.39 -19.15
CA GLY A 131 -1.27 20.82 -19.00
C GLY A 131 -1.62 21.37 -17.63
N GLU A 132 -1.83 20.50 -16.62
CA GLU A 132 -2.18 20.89 -15.26
C GLU A 132 -0.95 20.87 -14.34
N GLN A 133 -0.93 21.75 -13.34
CA GLN A 133 0.15 21.81 -12.36
C GLN A 133 -0.06 20.81 -11.22
N GLY A 134 -1.30 20.58 -10.81
CA GLY A 134 -1.71 19.65 -9.77
C GLY A 134 -2.01 18.26 -10.33
N LEU A 135 -1.62 17.20 -9.61
CA LEU A 135 -1.96 15.83 -10.01
C LEU A 135 -3.46 15.55 -9.89
N GLU A 136 -4.15 16.22 -8.96
CA GLU A 136 -5.61 16.13 -8.78
C GLU A 136 -6.35 16.71 -9.99
N ASP A 137 -5.93 17.89 -10.46
CA ASP A 137 -6.51 18.51 -11.66
C ASP A 137 -6.18 17.68 -12.91
N ALA A 138 -4.97 17.14 -13.00
CA ALA A 138 -4.56 16.24 -14.07
C ALA A 138 -5.44 14.96 -14.10
N PHE A 139 -5.74 14.39 -12.95
CA PHE A 139 -6.63 13.24 -12.80
C PHE A 139 -8.07 13.56 -13.28
N VAL A 140 -8.65 14.67 -12.80
CA VAL A 140 -10.01 15.11 -13.21
C VAL A 140 -10.06 15.31 -14.72
N LYS A 141 -9.05 15.94 -15.30
CA LYS A 141 -8.99 16.19 -16.74
C LYS A 141 -8.80 14.92 -17.56
N ALA A 142 -8.01 13.96 -17.08
CA ALA A 142 -7.80 12.67 -17.75
C ALA A 142 -9.07 11.82 -17.80
N ILE A 143 -9.92 11.88 -16.75
CA ILE A 143 -11.20 11.15 -16.74
C ILE A 143 -12.26 11.82 -17.62
N GLY A 144 -12.11 13.13 -17.92
CA GLY A 144 -13.12 13.92 -18.62
C GLY A 144 -14.07 14.60 -17.63
N SER A 145 -14.06 15.93 -17.64
CA SER A 145 -14.65 16.79 -16.61
C SER A 145 -16.17 16.72 -16.42
N GLU A 146 -16.90 15.96 -17.22
CA GLU A 146 -18.37 15.89 -17.14
C GLU A 146 -18.92 14.53 -16.66
N GLU A 147 -18.14 13.46 -16.66
CA GLU A 147 -18.58 12.12 -16.30
C GLU A 147 -18.00 11.58 -14.97
N GLY A 148 -17.02 12.23 -14.43
CA GLY A 148 -16.30 11.77 -13.21
C GLY A 148 -16.84 12.31 -11.88
N LEU A 149 -17.90 13.08 -11.88
CA LEU A 149 -18.51 13.71 -10.70
C LEU A 149 -19.98 13.31 -10.46
N LEU A 150 -20.38 12.15 -10.98
CA LEU A 150 -21.71 11.59 -10.67
C LEU A 150 -21.64 10.49 -9.64
#